data_061dedc12bf0809b21a58cf1c3c766c2
#
_entry.id   061dedc12bf0809b21a58cf1c3c766c2
#
_cell.length_a   1.000
_cell.length_b   1.000
_cell.length_c   1.000
_cell.angle_alpha   90.00
_cell.angle_beta   90.00
_cell.angle_gamma   90.00
#
_symmetry.space_group_name_H-M   'P 1'
#
loop_
_entity.id
_entity.type
_entity.pdbx_description
1 polymer ?
#
loop_
_entity_poly.entity_id
_entity_poly.type
_entity_poly.pdbx_seq_one_letter_code
_entity_poly.pdbx_strand_id
1 'polypeptide(L)'
;MITAGVDEVGRGCLAGPVVSSAVILKESVNLSILKDSKKISFKKRIEIAKHIKLNSIYAIGIASVEEILSLNILQASLLSMKRAIDKLSVKPELILIDGNFAPKGLLNFKTIINGDEKVKSISAASILAKVYRDQLMIKLSEKFQNYAWERNF
;
A
#
# COMPACT_ATOMS: atom_id res chain seq x y z
N MET A 1 14.04 12.70 -12.74
CA MET A 1 12.55 12.73 -12.69
C MET A 1 12.06 12.11 -11.39
N ILE A 2 11.18 12.79 -10.69
CA ILE A 2 10.59 12.27 -9.45
C ILE A 2 9.47 11.30 -9.80
N THR A 3 9.68 10.02 -9.47
CA THR A 3 8.76 8.95 -9.83
C THR A 3 8.22 8.28 -8.57
N ALA A 4 6.91 8.12 -8.47
CA ALA A 4 6.25 7.38 -7.40
C ALA A 4 5.78 6.03 -7.91
N GLY A 5 6.00 4.97 -7.12
CA GLY A 5 5.38 3.68 -7.32
C GLY A 5 4.17 3.54 -6.41
N VAL A 6 3.10 2.92 -6.90
CA VAL A 6 1.83 2.78 -6.16
C VAL A 6 1.33 1.35 -6.28
N ASP A 7 0.93 0.78 -5.14
CA ASP A 7 0.33 -0.55 -5.08
C ASP A 7 -0.70 -0.61 -3.94
N GLU A 8 -1.59 -1.58 -3.99
CA GLU A 8 -2.61 -1.81 -3.00
C GLU A 8 -2.61 -3.25 -2.48
N VAL A 9 -3.24 -3.45 -1.32
CA VAL A 9 -3.43 -4.76 -0.70
C VAL A 9 -4.82 -4.80 -0.05
N GLY A 10 -5.41 -5.98 -0.01
CA GLY A 10 -6.70 -6.21 0.63
C GLY A 10 -7.86 -6.40 -0.33
N ARG A 11 -7.64 -6.41 -1.65
CA ARG A 11 -8.70 -6.59 -2.64
C ARG A 11 -9.35 -7.98 -2.59
N GLY A 12 -8.57 -9.00 -2.31
CA GLY A 12 -9.05 -10.37 -2.24
C GLY A 12 -9.57 -10.80 -0.87
N CYS A 13 -9.55 -9.92 0.10
CA CYS A 13 -9.89 -10.23 1.48
C CYS A 13 -11.09 -9.40 1.93
N LEU A 14 -12.22 -10.05 2.22
CA LEU A 14 -13.48 -9.39 2.55
C LEU A 14 -13.54 -8.82 3.97
N ALA A 15 -12.56 -9.10 4.81
CA ALA A 15 -12.65 -8.85 6.25
C ALA A 15 -12.04 -7.53 6.73
N GLY A 16 -11.62 -6.63 5.84
CA GLY A 16 -11.00 -5.38 6.27
C GLY A 16 -10.83 -4.36 5.16
N PRO A 17 -10.24 -3.21 5.48
CA PRO A 17 -10.04 -2.13 4.52
C PRO A 17 -9.02 -2.48 3.46
N VAL A 18 -9.07 -1.76 2.34
CA VAL A 18 -8.02 -1.76 1.32
C VAL A 18 -6.99 -0.70 1.70
N VAL A 19 -5.72 -1.05 1.62
CA VAL A 19 -4.61 -0.17 1.93
C VAL A 19 -3.74 -0.01 0.69
N SER A 20 -3.41 1.22 0.34
CA SER A 20 -2.47 1.55 -0.72
C SER A 20 -1.29 2.31 -0.17
N SER A 21 -0.16 2.20 -0.85
CA SER A 21 1.03 2.99 -0.57
C SER A 21 1.52 3.65 -1.85
N ALA A 22 2.04 4.86 -1.72
CA ALA A 22 2.76 5.57 -2.76
C ALA A 22 4.17 5.84 -2.26
N VAL A 23 5.19 5.49 -3.05
CA VAL A 23 6.59 5.54 -2.62
C VAL A 23 7.46 6.22 -3.67
N ILE A 24 8.21 7.23 -3.24
CA ILE A 24 9.26 7.87 -4.01
C ILE A 24 10.58 7.44 -3.37
N LEU A 25 11.33 6.54 -4.02
CA LEU A 25 12.60 6.05 -3.49
C LEU A 25 13.67 7.11 -3.58
N LYS A 26 14.47 7.26 -2.52
CA LYS A 26 15.67 8.10 -2.49
C LYS A 26 16.86 7.29 -3.00
N GLU A 27 17.92 7.98 -3.46
CA GLU A 27 19.14 7.33 -3.91
C GLU A 27 19.82 6.48 -2.83
N SER A 28 19.59 6.80 -1.56
CA SER A 28 20.13 6.06 -0.42
C SER A 28 19.54 4.66 -0.22
N VAL A 29 18.45 4.31 -0.92
CA VAL A 29 17.80 3.01 -0.76
C VAL A 29 18.71 1.88 -1.27
N ASN A 30 18.74 0.77 -0.53
CA ASN A 30 19.40 -0.45 -0.98
C ASN A 30 18.43 -1.27 -1.81
N LEU A 31 18.54 -1.19 -3.15
CA LEU A 31 17.63 -1.87 -4.07
C LEU A 31 17.68 -3.39 -3.98
N SER A 32 18.81 -3.96 -3.55
CA SER A 32 18.97 -5.42 -3.48
C SER A 32 18.02 -6.07 -2.47
N ILE A 33 17.63 -5.35 -1.42
CA ILE A 33 16.71 -5.89 -0.42
C ILE A 33 15.27 -6.01 -0.92
N LEU A 34 14.93 -5.38 -2.04
CA LEU A 34 13.59 -5.43 -2.64
C LEU A 34 13.39 -6.66 -3.54
N LYS A 35 14.45 -7.44 -3.79
CA LYS A 35 14.33 -8.69 -4.53
C LYS A 35 13.59 -9.74 -3.70
N ASP A 36 12.78 -10.54 -4.39
CA ASP A 36 12.07 -11.69 -3.81
C ASP A 36 11.19 -11.33 -2.60
N SER A 37 10.66 -10.10 -2.58
CA SER A 37 9.84 -9.60 -1.48
C SER A 37 8.61 -10.46 -1.18
N LYS A 38 8.10 -11.22 -2.16
CA LYS A 38 6.94 -12.10 -1.99
C LYS A 38 7.25 -13.37 -1.19
N LYS A 39 8.52 -13.75 -1.09
CA LYS A 39 8.96 -14.99 -0.45
C LYS A 39 9.53 -14.79 0.96
N ILE A 40 9.48 -13.58 1.48
CA ILE A 40 10.08 -13.26 2.78
C ILE A 40 9.09 -13.47 3.92
N SER A 41 9.63 -13.75 5.11
CA SER A 41 8.83 -13.89 6.32
C SER A 41 8.22 -12.53 6.75
N PHE A 42 7.20 -12.60 7.59
CA PHE A 42 6.59 -11.40 8.19
C PHE A 42 7.62 -10.53 8.90
N LYS A 43 8.48 -11.15 9.73
CA LYS A 43 9.53 -10.43 10.46
C LYS A 43 10.50 -9.73 9.52
N LYS A 44 10.94 -10.41 8.48
CA LYS A 44 11.86 -9.85 7.49
C LYS A 44 11.20 -8.71 6.71
N ARG A 45 9.93 -8.85 6.39
CA ARG A 45 9.16 -7.82 5.70
C ARG A 45 9.08 -6.54 6.53
N ILE A 46 8.89 -6.64 7.84
CA ILE A 46 8.89 -5.49 8.76
C ILE A 46 10.24 -4.77 8.72
N GLU A 47 11.35 -5.51 8.75
CA GLU A 47 12.69 -4.94 8.66
C GLU A 47 12.91 -4.17 7.35
N ILE A 48 12.48 -4.76 6.23
CA ILE A 48 12.57 -4.14 4.92
C ILE A 48 11.70 -2.88 4.87
N ALA A 49 10.49 -2.93 5.43
CA ALA A 49 9.60 -1.77 5.49
C ALA A 49 10.25 -0.60 6.25
N LYS A 50 10.94 -0.87 7.35
CA LYS A 50 11.67 0.17 8.09
C LYS A 50 12.75 0.81 7.21
N HIS A 51 13.52 0.02 6.47
CA HIS A 51 14.53 0.54 5.55
C HIS A 51 13.91 1.42 4.48
N ILE A 52 12.80 0.98 3.87
CA ILE A 52 12.08 1.74 2.86
C ILE A 52 11.61 3.09 3.44
N LYS A 53 11.01 3.09 4.62
CA LYS A 53 10.53 4.32 5.27
C LYS A 53 11.64 5.33 5.51
N LEU A 54 12.83 4.87 5.88
CA LEU A 54 13.99 5.75 6.12
C LEU A 54 14.60 6.28 4.82
N ASN A 55 14.38 5.62 3.70
CA ASN A 55 15.04 5.90 2.42
C ASN A 55 14.04 6.23 1.30
N SER A 56 12.88 6.77 1.67
CA SER A 56 11.86 7.15 0.71
C SER A 56 11.00 8.30 1.24
N ILE A 57 10.27 8.91 0.34
CA ILE A 57 9.09 9.73 0.65
C ILE A 57 7.91 8.83 0.38
N TYR A 58 7.08 8.56 1.37
CA TYR A 58 5.97 7.64 1.21
C TYR A 58 4.71 8.17 1.88
N ALA A 59 3.57 7.62 1.47
CA ALA A 59 2.28 7.89 2.08
C ALA A 59 1.39 6.65 1.98
N ILE A 60 0.45 6.55 2.92
CA ILE A 60 -0.52 5.46 3.00
C ILE A 60 -1.91 6.05 2.74
N GLY A 61 -2.70 5.35 1.93
CA GLY A 61 -4.10 5.67 1.70
C GLY A 61 -4.96 4.46 2.04
N ILE A 62 -6.13 4.69 2.62
CA ILE A 62 -7.02 3.63 3.10
C ILE A 62 -8.41 3.88 2.54
N ALA A 63 -9.08 2.81 2.10
CA ALA A 63 -10.53 2.80 1.86
C ALA A 63 -11.18 1.86 2.87
N SER A 64 -12.16 2.34 3.59
CA SER A 64 -12.83 1.61 4.66
C SER A 64 -13.73 0.49 4.11
N VAL A 65 -14.12 -0.42 4.99
CA VAL A 65 -15.09 -1.47 4.66
C VAL A 65 -16.40 -0.85 4.15
N GLU A 66 -16.88 0.22 4.79
CA GLU A 66 -18.09 0.93 4.36
C GLU A 66 -17.93 1.49 2.94
N GLU A 67 -16.77 2.03 2.62
CA GLU A 67 -16.48 2.54 1.27
C GLU A 67 -16.42 1.41 0.24
N ILE A 68 -15.88 0.24 0.61
CA ILE A 68 -15.88 -0.94 -0.26
C ILE A 68 -17.31 -1.37 -0.58
N LEU A 69 -18.18 -1.42 0.43
CA LEU A 69 -19.57 -1.80 0.25
C LEU A 69 -20.35 -0.79 -0.59
N SER A 70 -20.03 0.50 -0.46
CA SER A 70 -20.69 1.57 -1.18
C SER A 70 -20.22 1.70 -2.63
N LEU A 71 -18.92 1.54 -2.87
CA LEU A 71 -18.28 1.85 -4.16
C LEU A 71 -17.96 0.62 -5.02
N ASN A 72 -17.86 -0.55 -4.45
CA ASN A 72 -17.25 -1.82 -4.89
C ASN A 72 -15.72 -1.83 -4.66
N ILE A 73 -15.15 -3.04 -4.78
CA ILE A 73 -13.72 -3.25 -4.44
C ILE A 73 -12.77 -2.52 -5.40
N LEU A 74 -13.09 -2.46 -6.69
CA LEU A 74 -12.23 -1.76 -7.66
C LEU A 74 -12.20 -0.27 -7.37
N GLN A 75 -13.35 0.38 -7.23
CA GLN A 75 -13.41 1.82 -6.97
C GLN A 75 -12.82 2.18 -5.61
N ALA A 76 -13.03 1.35 -4.60
CA ALA A 76 -12.41 1.55 -3.29
C ALA A 76 -10.89 1.42 -3.35
N SER A 77 -10.36 0.47 -4.14
CA SER A 77 -8.92 0.35 -4.37
C SER A 77 -8.35 1.61 -5.02
N LEU A 78 -9.01 2.12 -6.04
CA LEU A 78 -8.57 3.35 -6.72
C LEU A 78 -8.65 4.56 -5.78
N LEU A 79 -9.66 4.63 -4.93
CA LEU A 79 -9.78 5.67 -3.91
C LEU A 79 -8.63 5.63 -2.92
N SER A 80 -8.26 4.43 -2.45
CA SER A 80 -7.12 4.28 -1.54
C SER A 80 -5.80 4.72 -2.19
N MET A 81 -5.61 4.41 -3.47
CA MET A 81 -4.44 4.86 -4.24
C MET A 81 -4.40 6.38 -4.37
N LYS A 82 -5.52 7.00 -4.71
CA LYS A 82 -5.62 8.46 -4.83
C LYS A 82 -5.29 9.14 -3.52
N ARG A 83 -5.78 8.62 -2.40
CA ARG A 83 -5.48 9.12 -1.06
C ARG A 83 -3.99 9.03 -0.73
N ALA A 84 -3.35 7.91 -1.08
CA ALA A 84 -1.91 7.75 -0.87
C ALA A 84 -1.12 8.78 -1.69
N ILE A 85 -1.43 8.92 -2.97
CA ILE A 85 -0.76 9.84 -3.88
C ILE A 85 -0.92 11.28 -3.39
N ASP A 86 -2.13 11.67 -3.00
CA ASP A 86 -2.43 13.04 -2.55
C ASP A 86 -1.74 13.39 -1.23
N LYS A 87 -1.40 12.40 -0.40
CA LYS A 87 -0.70 12.59 0.87
C LYS A 87 0.81 12.71 0.73
N LEU A 88 1.38 12.42 -0.43
CA LEU A 88 2.83 12.58 -0.63
C LEU A 88 3.23 14.04 -0.39
N SER A 89 4.30 14.24 0.38
CA SER A 89 4.82 15.58 0.67
C SER A 89 5.50 16.23 -0.52
N VAL A 90 5.86 15.45 -1.52
CA VAL A 90 6.43 15.90 -2.80
C VAL A 90 5.53 15.40 -3.92
N LYS A 91 5.20 16.28 -4.86
CA LYS A 91 4.40 15.91 -6.02
C LYS A 91 5.27 15.14 -7.03
N PRO A 92 4.94 13.89 -7.36
CA PRO A 92 5.71 13.14 -8.34
C PRO A 92 5.44 13.67 -9.76
N GLU A 93 6.47 13.60 -10.60
CA GLU A 93 6.36 13.94 -12.01
C GLU A 93 5.79 12.79 -12.82
N LEU A 94 6.02 11.55 -12.38
CA LEU A 94 5.48 10.34 -12.99
C LEU A 94 4.99 9.41 -11.89
N ILE A 95 3.84 8.77 -12.12
CA ILE A 95 3.24 7.81 -11.20
C ILE A 95 3.14 6.46 -11.91
N LEU A 96 3.76 5.43 -11.34
CA LEU A 96 3.72 4.07 -11.85
C LEU A 96 2.84 3.23 -10.93
N ILE A 97 1.80 2.63 -11.49
CA ILE A 97 0.77 1.94 -10.71
C ILE A 97 0.76 0.46 -11.08
N ASP A 98 0.76 -0.40 -10.06
CA ASP A 98 0.60 -1.82 -10.27
C ASP A 98 -0.82 -2.14 -10.76
N GLY A 99 -0.93 -2.94 -11.82
CA GLY A 99 -2.20 -3.42 -12.34
C GLY A 99 -2.65 -2.76 -13.63
N ASN A 100 -3.97 -2.75 -13.86
CA ASN A 100 -4.59 -2.31 -15.11
C ASN A 100 -5.35 -0.99 -14.99
N PHE A 101 -5.57 -0.49 -13.79
CA PHE A 101 -6.46 0.64 -13.56
C PHE A 101 -5.77 1.73 -12.77
N ALA A 102 -6.16 2.99 -13.02
CA ALA A 102 -5.62 4.15 -12.33
C ALA A 102 -6.75 5.02 -11.80
N PRO A 103 -6.54 5.74 -10.68
CA PRO A 103 -7.49 6.75 -10.23
C PRO A 103 -7.66 7.85 -11.27
N LYS A 104 -8.85 8.43 -11.32
CA LYS A 104 -9.12 9.57 -12.19
C LYS A 104 -8.36 10.81 -11.71
N GLY A 105 -8.00 11.68 -12.64
CA GLY A 105 -7.39 12.98 -12.33
C GLY A 105 -5.88 12.99 -12.23
N LEU A 106 -5.21 11.87 -12.53
CA LEU A 106 -3.74 11.82 -12.57
C LEU A 106 -3.24 12.41 -13.90
N LEU A 107 -2.24 13.29 -13.83
CA LEU A 107 -1.73 13.98 -15.02
C LEU A 107 -0.72 13.16 -15.82
N ASN A 108 0.15 12.43 -15.15
CA ASN A 108 1.21 11.67 -15.80
C ASN A 108 1.40 10.34 -15.07
N PHE A 109 0.89 9.29 -15.66
CA PHE A 109 0.90 7.97 -15.02
C PHE A 109 1.02 6.86 -16.05
N LYS A 110 1.44 5.69 -15.58
CA LYS A 110 1.42 4.44 -16.34
C LYS A 110 0.95 3.32 -15.42
N THR A 111 0.11 2.43 -15.95
CA THR A 111 -0.27 1.19 -15.28
C THR A 111 0.65 0.07 -15.79
N ILE A 112 1.13 -0.77 -14.87
CA ILE A 112 2.10 -1.82 -15.19
C ILE A 112 1.62 -3.13 -14.58
N ILE A 113 1.28 -4.10 -15.42
CA ILE A 113 0.86 -5.43 -14.97
C ILE A 113 2.06 -6.10 -14.29
N ASN A 114 1.84 -6.65 -13.09
CA ASN A 114 2.90 -7.22 -12.25
C ASN A 114 4.02 -6.21 -11.98
N GLY A 115 3.64 -4.94 -11.79
CA GLY A 115 4.59 -3.86 -11.55
C GLY A 115 5.44 -4.08 -10.32
N ASP A 116 4.90 -4.73 -9.29
CA ASP A 116 5.62 -5.08 -8.06
C ASP A 116 6.84 -5.99 -8.31
N GLU A 117 6.86 -6.73 -9.41
CA GLU A 117 8.00 -7.54 -9.84
C GLU A 117 8.95 -6.80 -10.79
N LYS A 118 8.47 -5.75 -11.45
CA LYS A 118 9.19 -5.05 -12.53
C LYS A 118 9.78 -3.71 -12.12
N VAL A 119 9.15 -3.01 -11.18
CA VAL A 119 9.49 -1.63 -10.80
C VAL A 119 9.78 -1.57 -9.31
N LYS A 120 10.96 -1.11 -8.94
CA LYS A 120 11.43 -1.09 -7.54
C LYS A 120 10.56 -0.23 -6.64
N SER A 121 10.10 0.94 -7.10
CA SER A 121 9.22 1.79 -6.32
C SER A 121 7.84 1.16 -6.10
N ILE A 122 7.34 0.39 -7.06
CA ILE A 122 6.09 -0.37 -6.88
C ILE A 122 6.31 -1.53 -5.90
N SER A 123 7.44 -2.23 -6.00
CA SER A 123 7.80 -3.28 -5.04
C SER A 123 7.85 -2.73 -3.62
N ALA A 124 8.49 -1.58 -3.44
CA ALA A 124 8.54 -0.92 -2.13
C ALA A 124 7.14 -0.54 -1.63
N ALA A 125 6.29 0.00 -2.50
CA ALA A 125 4.91 0.34 -2.16
C ALA A 125 4.12 -0.89 -1.72
N SER A 126 4.29 -2.01 -2.43
CA SER A 126 3.67 -3.29 -2.09
C SER A 126 4.03 -3.73 -0.67
N ILE A 127 5.32 -3.66 -0.34
CA ILE A 127 5.82 -4.05 1.00
C ILE A 127 5.22 -3.15 2.08
N LEU A 128 5.22 -1.83 1.89
CA LEU A 128 4.68 -0.90 2.88
C LEU A 128 3.18 -1.08 3.07
N ALA A 129 2.43 -1.26 2.00
CA ALA A 129 0.99 -1.50 2.09
C ALA A 129 0.68 -2.80 2.84
N LYS A 130 1.42 -3.86 2.54
CA LYS A 130 1.25 -5.17 3.18
C LYS A 130 1.55 -5.11 4.67
N VAL A 131 2.67 -4.52 5.07
CA VAL A 131 3.05 -4.39 6.49
C VAL A 131 2.02 -3.54 7.24
N TYR A 132 1.63 -2.42 6.66
CA TYR A 132 0.64 -1.54 7.29
C TYR A 132 -0.70 -2.26 7.49
N ARG A 133 -1.20 -2.94 6.46
CA ARG A 133 -2.47 -3.66 6.54
C ARG A 133 -2.41 -4.81 7.55
N ASP A 134 -1.33 -5.59 7.55
CA ASP A 134 -1.16 -6.68 8.52
C ASP A 134 -1.21 -6.16 9.96
N GLN A 135 -0.53 -5.05 10.24
CA GLN A 135 -0.55 -4.42 11.56
C GLN A 135 -1.92 -3.86 11.91
N LEU A 136 -2.60 -3.26 10.94
CA LEU A 136 -3.96 -2.75 11.12
C LEU A 136 -4.94 -3.88 11.42
N MET A 137 -4.85 -5.00 10.71
CA MET A 137 -5.71 -6.17 10.92
C MET A 137 -5.48 -6.80 12.29
N ILE A 138 -4.25 -6.83 12.78
CA ILE A 138 -3.93 -7.31 14.13
C ILE A 138 -4.63 -6.41 15.17
N LYS A 139 -4.54 -5.10 15.04
CA LYS A 139 -5.19 -4.15 15.95
C LYS A 139 -6.71 -4.29 15.94
N LEU A 140 -7.30 -4.46 14.76
CA LEU A 140 -8.75 -4.67 14.63
C LEU A 140 -9.18 -5.99 15.28
N SER A 141 -8.40 -7.04 15.12
CA SER A 141 -8.66 -8.36 15.74
C SER A 141 -8.63 -8.25 17.26
N GLU A 142 -7.64 -7.60 17.84
CA GLU A 142 -7.53 -7.38 19.29
C GLU A 142 -8.73 -6.59 19.82
N LYS A 143 -9.10 -5.52 19.15
CA LYS A 143 -10.24 -4.69 19.52
C LYS A 143 -11.55 -5.49 19.47
N PHE A 144 -11.74 -6.31 18.45
CA PHE A 144 -12.92 -7.17 18.29
C PHE A 144 -13.00 -8.23 19.38
N GLN A 145 -11.87 -8.87 19.71
CA GLN A 145 -11.81 -9.84 20.80
C GLN A 145 -12.17 -9.21 22.14
N ASN A 146 -11.64 -8.04 22.44
CA ASN A 146 -11.95 -7.30 23.65
C ASN A 146 -13.45 -6.96 23.73
N TYR A 147 -14.02 -6.52 22.63
CA TYR A 147 -15.44 -6.20 22.53
C TYR A 147 -16.31 -7.44 22.80
N ALA A 148 -15.98 -8.57 22.18
CA ALA A 148 -16.71 -9.82 22.37
C ALA A 148 -16.58 -10.33 23.80
N TRP A 149 -15.40 -10.19 24.41
CA TRP A 149 -15.16 -10.55 25.81
C TRP A 149 -15.99 -9.72 26.76
N GLU A 150 -16.04 -8.41 26.60
CA GLU A 150 -16.85 -7.50 27.41
C GLU A 150 -18.35 -7.83 27.32
N ARG A 151 -18.84 -8.25 26.15
CA ARG A 151 -20.25 -8.58 25.95
C ARG A 151 -20.67 -9.90 26.61
N ASN A 152 -19.74 -10.78 26.90
CA ASN A 152 -20.05 -12.08 27.51
C ASN A 152 -20.15 -12.02 29.04
N PHE A 153 -19.97 -10.88 29.61
CA PHE A 153 -20.22 -10.61 31.01
C PHE A 153 -21.51 -9.80 31.18
#